data_46108af727d8528c477647af54c5e1a6
#
_entry.id   46108af727d8528c477647af54c5e1a6
#
_cell.length_a   1.000
_cell.length_b   1.000
_cell.length_c   1.000
_cell.angle_alpha   90.00
_cell.angle_beta   90.00
_cell.angle_gamma   90.00
#
_symmetry.space_group_name_H-M   'P 1'
#
loop_
_entity.id
_entity.type
_entity.pdbx_description
1 polymer ?
#
loop_
_entity_poly.entity_id
_entity_poly.type
_entity_poly.pdbx_seq_one_letter_code
_entity_poly.pdbx_strand_id
1 'polypeptide(L)'
;MTETRGVWITTTDSQVLSSQQNIATAMEFLAQHGFNVVFPVVWNNGYTNYPSQIMKDNFGVEINPRFLGRDPLAELIIEAKRVGLAVIPWFEYGFASSYNQNGGHILRDKPQWIARDFSGNLLKKNNFEWMNAFDTEVQNFFLSLVLEVVKKYDIQGIQGDDRMPALPSEGGYDAQTVERYTQQFHQNPPQNHKEQQWVQWRADILTNFLNRFYREIIQTNPNLIISSSPSLYPWGLNEYLQDSQTWTDWGLIDLIHPQLYRRTFREYQDLIDRLLREQFTPNQQSLLAPGILLKIGSYRISAQLLLQKIQYNRDRGIKGEVLFFYEGLRENNDELAQALSSSHYAQPVAFETTTIKTRGFTGDRLGVSYSYINVSGETVSQLSYDWVDDYSQGLARVRMGFKWGYINPSGQLVGKLQFDAAEPFIQSNIEPSSLVLALVKIGNESRYINTSGETVFRCPYDAVTSFQEGLAVVKFLDKYGYIDTSGAMVIQPQFDEANLFFAGLAVVKLNGTYGYIDTTGKFIIQPQFEQAQAFSQGLAAVKNHQWGYINPKGETVIPLQFVIAESFSENLAAVKVADSWGYIDLTGKTVIQPILDQAKPFREGFASIKQGNRWGYIKIPAT
;
A
#
# COMPACT_ATOMS: atom_id res chain seq x y z
N MET A 1 -13.00 -13.35 15.02
CA MET A 1 -11.84 -13.08 14.13
C MET A 1 -12.18 -13.64 12.78
N THR A 2 -12.17 -12.82 11.75
CA THR A 2 -12.55 -13.22 10.40
C THR A 2 -11.49 -14.13 9.80
N GLU A 3 -11.87 -15.31 9.40
CA GLU A 3 -11.05 -16.34 8.79
C GLU A 3 -11.57 -16.60 7.37
N THR A 4 -10.68 -16.74 6.38
CA THR A 4 -11.06 -17.11 5.01
C THR A 4 -11.03 -18.64 4.87
N ARG A 5 -12.19 -19.26 4.63
CA ARG A 5 -12.34 -20.69 4.35
C ARG A 5 -12.96 -20.85 2.98
N GLY A 6 -12.10 -20.71 1.98
CA GLY A 6 -12.53 -20.57 0.59
C GLY A 6 -12.39 -21.83 -0.24
N VAL A 7 -13.16 -21.91 -1.32
CA VAL A 7 -13.01 -22.94 -2.34
C VAL A 7 -13.28 -22.40 -3.73
N TRP A 8 -12.46 -22.79 -4.71
CA TRP A 8 -12.68 -22.50 -6.12
C TRP A 8 -13.69 -23.48 -6.74
N ILE A 9 -14.59 -22.93 -7.55
CA ILE A 9 -15.57 -23.68 -8.34
C ILE A 9 -15.25 -23.44 -9.81
N THR A 10 -14.76 -24.48 -10.50
CA THR A 10 -14.33 -24.43 -11.91
C THR A 10 -15.46 -24.88 -12.85
N THR A 11 -15.28 -24.69 -14.16
CA THR A 11 -16.08 -25.36 -15.21
C THR A 11 -15.35 -26.53 -15.85
N THR A 12 -14.08 -26.68 -15.58
CA THR A 12 -13.26 -27.82 -15.99
C THR A 12 -13.32 -28.85 -14.88
N ASP A 13 -13.65 -30.11 -15.24
CA ASP A 13 -13.78 -31.24 -14.30
C ASP A 13 -14.79 -31.00 -13.16
N SER A 14 -15.76 -30.08 -13.35
CA SER A 14 -16.81 -29.79 -12.40
C SER A 14 -18.20 -29.72 -13.04
N GLN A 15 -19.20 -30.19 -12.32
CA GLN A 15 -20.60 -30.13 -12.70
C GLN A 15 -21.43 -29.17 -11.85
N VAL A 16 -20.81 -28.40 -10.94
CA VAL A 16 -21.54 -27.49 -10.02
C VAL A 16 -22.40 -26.52 -10.82
N LEU A 17 -21.83 -25.81 -11.79
CA LEU A 17 -22.55 -24.81 -12.58
C LEU A 17 -23.50 -25.38 -13.66
N SER A 18 -23.55 -26.70 -13.83
CA SER A 18 -24.31 -27.34 -14.92
C SER A 18 -25.84 -27.32 -14.72
N SER A 19 -26.32 -27.19 -13.49
CA SER A 19 -27.73 -27.03 -13.16
C SER A 19 -27.95 -26.29 -11.84
N GLN A 20 -29.13 -25.65 -11.68
CA GLN A 20 -29.51 -25.02 -10.41
C GLN A 20 -29.49 -26.00 -9.24
N GLN A 21 -29.91 -27.26 -9.46
CA GLN A 21 -29.89 -28.30 -8.43
C GLN A 21 -28.46 -28.63 -7.97
N ASN A 22 -27.51 -28.69 -8.90
CA ASN A 22 -26.11 -28.94 -8.55
C ASN A 22 -25.52 -27.79 -7.78
N ILE A 23 -25.86 -26.55 -8.16
CA ILE A 23 -25.46 -25.33 -7.43
C ILE A 23 -26.00 -25.37 -6.00
N ALA A 24 -27.31 -25.62 -5.82
CA ALA A 24 -27.95 -25.71 -4.50
C ALA A 24 -27.27 -26.76 -3.61
N THR A 25 -27.07 -27.97 -4.17
CA THR A 25 -26.40 -29.06 -3.45
C THR A 25 -24.97 -28.73 -3.06
N ALA A 26 -24.21 -28.04 -3.93
CA ALA A 26 -22.84 -27.65 -3.63
C ALA A 26 -22.78 -26.57 -2.54
N MET A 27 -23.67 -25.55 -2.57
CA MET A 27 -23.71 -24.49 -1.57
C MET A 27 -24.10 -25.04 -0.19
N GLU A 28 -25.13 -25.90 -0.12
CA GLU A 28 -25.52 -26.59 1.12
C GLU A 28 -24.36 -27.42 1.70
N PHE A 29 -23.71 -28.23 0.85
CA PHE A 29 -22.57 -29.03 1.25
C PHE A 29 -21.43 -28.17 1.84
N LEU A 30 -21.05 -27.09 1.19
CA LEU A 30 -19.96 -26.22 1.65
C LEU A 30 -20.30 -25.55 2.99
N ALA A 31 -21.53 -25.03 3.13
CA ALA A 31 -21.97 -24.41 4.37
C ALA A 31 -21.99 -25.43 5.53
N GLN A 32 -22.48 -26.66 5.30
CA GLN A 32 -22.50 -27.74 6.30
C GLN A 32 -21.09 -28.15 6.77
N HIS A 33 -20.06 -27.97 5.92
CA HIS A 33 -18.66 -28.29 6.24
C HIS A 33 -17.83 -27.10 6.68
N GLY A 34 -18.48 -25.96 7.03
CA GLY A 34 -17.82 -24.80 7.66
C GLY A 34 -17.05 -23.88 6.74
N PHE A 35 -17.26 -23.97 5.42
CA PHE A 35 -16.79 -22.96 4.46
C PHE A 35 -17.58 -21.67 4.61
N ASN A 36 -16.98 -20.53 4.22
CA ASN A 36 -17.62 -19.23 4.34
C ASN A 36 -17.55 -18.37 3.07
N VAL A 37 -16.76 -18.75 2.08
CA VAL A 37 -16.65 -18.03 0.80
C VAL A 37 -16.40 -18.98 -0.36
N VAL A 38 -17.00 -18.68 -1.51
CA VAL A 38 -16.81 -19.42 -2.76
C VAL A 38 -16.31 -18.50 -3.88
N PHE A 39 -15.47 -19.07 -4.74
CA PHE A 39 -14.87 -18.39 -5.88
C PHE A 39 -15.32 -19.06 -7.19
N PRO A 40 -16.55 -18.76 -7.67
CA PRO A 40 -17.05 -19.35 -8.92
C PRO A 40 -16.37 -18.72 -10.13
N VAL A 41 -15.96 -19.54 -11.09
CA VAL A 41 -15.38 -19.08 -12.36
C VAL A 41 -16.44 -18.38 -13.21
N VAL A 42 -16.16 -17.14 -13.61
CA VAL A 42 -17.06 -16.32 -14.44
C VAL A 42 -16.48 -15.95 -15.81
N TRP A 43 -15.16 -16.07 -15.99
CA TRP A 43 -14.46 -15.85 -17.25
C TRP A 43 -13.49 -16.98 -17.53
N ASN A 44 -13.74 -17.73 -18.60
CA ASN A 44 -12.96 -18.91 -18.95
C ASN A 44 -13.02 -19.15 -20.47
N ASN A 45 -11.86 -19.39 -21.08
CA ASN A 45 -11.70 -19.79 -22.49
C ASN A 45 -12.43 -18.85 -23.48
N GLY A 46 -12.35 -17.53 -23.23
CA GLY A 46 -12.97 -16.52 -24.08
C GLY A 46 -14.48 -16.32 -23.89
N TYR A 47 -15.09 -16.97 -22.88
CA TYR A 47 -16.52 -16.85 -22.59
C TYR A 47 -16.78 -16.42 -21.15
N THR A 48 -17.88 -15.68 -20.96
CA THR A 48 -18.44 -15.45 -19.63
C THR A 48 -19.38 -16.59 -19.23
N ASN A 49 -19.43 -16.93 -17.95
CA ASN A 49 -20.37 -17.90 -17.37
C ASN A 49 -21.57 -17.17 -16.72
N TYR A 50 -21.89 -15.99 -17.23
CA TYR A 50 -23.06 -15.17 -16.94
C TYR A 50 -23.47 -14.41 -18.22
N PRO A 51 -24.75 -14.03 -18.40
CA PRO A 51 -25.18 -13.24 -19.56
C PRO A 51 -24.52 -11.86 -19.55
N SER A 52 -23.64 -11.60 -20.51
CA SER A 52 -22.85 -10.38 -20.66
C SER A 52 -23.27 -9.58 -21.90
N GLN A 53 -23.71 -8.34 -21.69
CA GLN A 53 -23.98 -7.41 -22.79
C GLN A 53 -22.67 -7.00 -23.48
N ILE A 54 -21.58 -6.86 -22.72
CA ILE A 54 -20.25 -6.53 -23.24
C ILE A 54 -19.76 -7.59 -24.25
N MET A 55 -19.94 -8.86 -23.91
CA MET A 55 -19.58 -9.97 -24.83
C MET A 55 -20.47 -10.00 -26.06
N LYS A 56 -21.77 -9.76 -25.90
CA LYS A 56 -22.72 -9.71 -26.99
C LYS A 56 -22.38 -8.58 -27.98
N ASP A 57 -22.07 -7.39 -27.48
CA ASP A 57 -21.78 -6.21 -28.31
C ASP A 57 -20.44 -6.34 -29.04
N ASN A 58 -19.43 -6.97 -28.43
CA ASN A 58 -18.10 -7.11 -29.03
C ASN A 58 -17.95 -8.33 -29.94
N PHE A 59 -18.62 -9.46 -29.60
CA PHE A 59 -18.38 -10.77 -30.24
C PHE A 59 -19.66 -11.50 -30.67
N GLY A 60 -20.83 -10.92 -30.47
CA GLY A 60 -22.12 -11.56 -30.78
C GLY A 60 -22.48 -12.76 -29.88
N VAL A 61 -21.72 -13.00 -28.83
CA VAL A 61 -21.88 -14.14 -27.90
C VAL A 61 -22.18 -13.61 -26.51
N GLU A 62 -23.39 -13.84 -26.01
CA GLU A 62 -23.84 -13.31 -24.71
C GLU A 62 -23.31 -14.09 -23.50
N ILE A 63 -23.14 -15.40 -23.64
CA ILE A 63 -22.74 -16.32 -22.57
C ILE A 63 -22.05 -17.54 -23.18
N ASN A 64 -21.27 -18.26 -22.38
CA ASN A 64 -20.76 -19.57 -22.75
C ASN A 64 -21.90 -20.46 -23.29
N PRO A 65 -21.79 -21.01 -24.51
CA PRO A 65 -22.84 -21.83 -25.13
C PRO A 65 -23.37 -22.97 -24.23
N ARG A 66 -22.55 -23.49 -23.32
CA ARG A 66 -22.93 -24.50 -22.32
C ARG A 66 -24.06 -24.05 -21.41
N PHE A 67 -24.21 -22.75 -21.19
CA PHE A 67 -25.15 -22.14 -20.24
C PHE A 67 -26.26 -21.34 -20.94
N LEU A 68 -26.47 -21.52 -22.22
CA LEU A 68 -27.44 -20.73 -22.97
C LEU A 68 -28.85 -20.82 -22.34
N GLY A 69 -29.47 -19.63 -22.15
CA GLY A 69 -30.79 -19.51 -21.51
C GLY A 69 -30.77 -19.55 -19.98
N ARG A 70 -29.58 -19.55 -19.35
CA ARG A 70 -29.42 -19.54 -17.89
C ARG A 70 -28.48 -18.41 -17.45
N ASP A 71 -28.51 -18.12 -16.16
CA ASP A 71 -27.53 -17.25 -15.48
C ASP A 71 -26.94 -18.01 -14.27
N PRO A 72 -25.91 -18.88 -14.48
CA PRO A 72 -25.34 -19.66 -13.40
C PRO A 72 -24.77 -18.85 -12.25
N LEU A 73 -24.28 -17.62 -12.51
CA LEU A 73 -23.79 -16.73 -11.46
C LEU A 73 -24.94 -16.23 -10.58
N ALA A 74 -26.04 -15.76 -11.17
CA ALA A 74 -27.22 -15.34 -10.41
C ALA A 74 -27.79 -16.50 -9.58
N GLU A 75 -27.91 -17.69 -10.17
CA GLU A 75 -28.37 -18.91 -9.49
C GLU A 75 -27.46 -19.24 -8.29
N LEU A 76 -26.15 -19.19 -8.46
CA LEU A 76 -25.18 -19.46 -7.40
C LEU A 76 -25.25 -18.43 -6.27
N ILE A 77 -25.38 -17.15 -6.59
CA ILE A 77 -25.50 -16.07 -5.58
C ILE A 77 -26.76 -16.27 -4.72
N ILE A 78 -27.88 -16.65 -5.33
CA ILE A 78 -29.14 -16.93 -4.61
C ILE A 78 -28.93 -18.06 -3.60
N GLU A 79 -28.35 -19.17 -4.04
CA GLU A 79 -28.15 -20.35 -3.20
C GLU A 79 -27.06 -20.12 -2.13
N ALA A 80 -25.96 -19.46 -2.47
CA ALA A 80 -24.93 -19.09 -1.53
C ALA A 80 -25.47 -18.18 -0.41
N LYS A 81 -26.26 -17.18 -0.77
CA LYS A 81 -26.93 -16.28 0.18
C LYS A 81 -27.89 -17.00 1.11
N ARG A 82 -28.64 -17.98 0.57
CA ARG A 82 -29.58 -18.80 1.35
C ARG A 82 -28.89 -19.56 2.48
N VAL A 83 -27.63 -19.99 2.28
CA VAL A 83 -26.86 -20.76 3.26
C VAL A 83 -25.75 -19.96 3.97
N GLY A 84 -25.67 -18.65 3.72
CA GLY A 84 -24.72 -17.75 4.40
C GLY A 84 -23.28 -17.77 3.85
N LEU A 85 -23.06 -18.20 2.61
CA LEU A 85 -21.77 -18.14 1.94
C LEU A 85 -21.58 -16.83 1.18
N ALA A 86 -20.39 -16.25 1.30
CA ALA A 86 -19.95 -15.14 0.46
C ALA A 86 -19.58 -15.60 -0.95
N VAL A 87 -19.77 -14.74 -1.94
CA VAL A 87 -19.45 -15.02 -3.34
C VAL A 87 -18.47 -13.99 -3.88
N ILE A 88 -17.32 -14.46 -4.37
CA ILE A 88 -16.29 -13.65 -5.04
C ILE A 88 -16.07 -14.24 -6.45
N PRO A 89 -16.72 -13.69 -7.49
CA PRO A 89 -16.55 -14.13 -8.87
C PRO A 89 -15.08 -14.14 -9.30
N TRP A 90 -14.65 -15.23 -9.92
CA TRP A 90 -13.27 -15.50 -10.30
C TRP A 90 -13.07 -15.42 -11.82
N PHE A 91 -12.24 -14.46 -12.25
CA PHE A 91 -11.87 -14.25 -13.65
C PHE A 91 -10.62 -15.09 -13.98
N GLU A 92 -10.78 -16.42 -14.06
CA GLU A 92 -9.72 -17.41 -14.17
C GLU A 92 -8.76 -17.16 -15.35
N TYR A 93 -9.28 -16.90 -16.54
CA TYR A 93 -8.43 -16.73 -17.73
C TYR A 93 -7.76 -15.36 -17.81
N GLY A 94 -8.26 -14.33 -17.08
CA GLY A 94 -7.65 -13.00 -17.12
C GLY A 94 -7.43 -12.52 -18.55
N PHE A 95 -6.18 -12.23 -18.92
CA PHE A 95 -5.78 -11.83 -20.27
C PHE A 95 -5.48 -13.00 -21.23
N ALA A 96 -5.62 -14.24 -20.82
CA ALA A 96 -5.61 -15.37 -21.76
C ALA A 96 -6.95 -15.44 -22.51
N SER A 97 -6.90 -15.55 -23.84
CA SER A 97 -8.08 -15.62 -24.70
C SER A 97 -8.61 -17.06 -24.88
N SER A 98 -7.70 -18.03 -24.88
CA SER A 98 -8.04 -19.43 -25.21
C SER A 98 -6.97 -20.40 -24.74
N TYR A 99 -7.27 -21.70 -24.86
CA TYR A 99 -6.36 -22.80 -24.58
C TYR A 99 -6.32 -23.75 -25.77
N ASN A 100 -5.18 -23.87 -26.47
CA ASN A 100 -4.99 -24.68 -27.68
C ASN A 100 -6.02 -24.43 -28.82
N GLN A 101 -6.50 -23.17 -28.96
CA GLN A 101 -7.51 -22.82 -29.98
C GLN A 101 -7.02 -21.71 -30.93
N ASN A 102 -5.70 -21.48 -30.95
CA ASN A 102 -5.05 -20.46 -31.77
C ASN A 102 -5.65 -19.05 -31.59
N GLY A 103 -5.91 -18.66 -30.32
CA GLY A 103 -6.48 -17.38 -29.93
C GLY A 103 -8.00 -17.36 -29.78
N GLY A 104 -8.67 -18.47 -30.16
CA GLY A 104 -10.12 -18.62 -30.03
C GLY A 104 -10.91 -17.62 -30.89
N HIS A 105 -12.17 -17.40 -30.54
CA HIS A 105 -13.02 -16.42 -31.24
C HIS A 105 -12.60 -14.98 -30.93
N ILE A 106 -12.10 -14.71 -29.75
CA ILE A 106 -11.65 -13.35 -29.34
C ILE A 106 -10.59 -12.81 -30.30
N LEU A 107 -9.47 -13.52 -30.48
CA LEU A 107 -8.35 -13.05 -31.31
C LEU A 107 -8.61 -13.25 -32.81
N ARG A 108 -9.55 -14.10 -33.21
CA ARG A 108 -10.03 -14.17 -34.58
C ARG A 108 -10.80 -12.90 -34.97
N ASP A 109 -11.67 -12.41 -34.08
CA ASP A 109 -12.56 -11.27 -34.33
C ASP A 109 -11.87 -9.93 -34.02
N LYS A 110 -10.85 -9.93 -33.13
CA LYS A 110 -9.99 -8.78 -32.75
C LYS A 110 -8.48 -9.10 -32.92
N PRO A 111 -7.99 -9.28 -34.15
CA PRO A 111 -6.58 -9.65 -34.40
C PRO A 111 -5.58 -8.59 -33.92
N GLN A 112 -5.98 -7.32 -33.75
CA GLN A 112 -5.16 -6.28 -33.16
C GLN A 112 -4.87 -6.50 -31.66
N TRP A 113 -5.63 -7.31 -30.97
CA TRP A 113 -5.44 -7.64 -29.55
C TRP A 113 -4.42 -8.77 -29.32
N ILE A 114 -3.82 -9.32 -30.36
CA ILE A 114 -2.85 -10.40 -30.25
C ILE A 114 -1.60 -9.93 -29.49
N ALA A 115 -1.27 -10.56 -28.37
CA ALA A 115 0.05 -10.44 -27.77
C ALA A 115 1.10 -11.14 -28.66
N ARG A 116 2.27 -10.51 -28.83
CA ARG A 116 3.31 -11.03 -29.71
C ARG A 116 4.61 -11.31 -28.97
N ASP A 117 5.25 -12.43 -29.35
CA ASP A 117 6.63 -12.73 -28.96
C ASP A 117 7.64 -11.92 -29.79
N PHE A 118 8.93 -12.06 -29.49
CA PHE A 118 10.02 -11.38 -30.20
C PHE A 118 10.05 -11.68 -31.70
N SER A 119 9.58 -12.85 -32.14
CA SER A 119 9.51 -13.27 -33.56
C SER A 119 8.23 -12.77 -34.26
N GLY A 120 7.35 -12.04 -33.54
CA GLY A 120 6.08 -11.52 -34.05
C GLY A 120 4.94 -12.55 -34.07
N ASN A 121 5.14 -13.75 -33.52
CA ASN A 121 4.10 -14.79 -33.43
C ASN A 121 3.08 -14.50 -32.33
N LEU A 122 1.91 -15.13 -32.41
CA LEU A 122 0.95 -15.18 -31.32
C LEU A 122 1.62 -15.74 -30.05
N LEU A 123 1.59 -14.95 -28.98
CA LEU A 123 2.17 -15.37 -27.70
C LEU A 123 1.43 -16.57 -27.11
N LYS A 124 2.20 -17.64 -26.87
CA LYS A 124 1.72 -18.88 -26.24
C LYS A 124 2.61 -19.28 -25.09
N LYS A 125 2.00 -19.63 -23.96
CA LYS A 125 2.70 -20.23 -22.81
C LYS A 125 1.80 -21.22 -22.09
N ASN A 126 2.30 -22.43 -21.85
CA ASN A 126 1.53 -23.51 -21.22
C ASN A 126 0.18 -23.78 -21.93
N ASN A 127 0.17 -23.72 -23.27
CA ASN A 127 -0.99 -23.89 -24.15
C ASN A 127 -2.05 -22.77 -24.08
N PHE A 128 -1.87 -21.76 -23.24
CA PHE A 128 -2.69 -20.55 -23.26
C PHE A 128 -2.21 -19.60 -24.35
N GLU A 129 -3.16 -18.98 -25.05
CA GLU A 129 -2.95 -17.91 -26.02
C GLU A 129 -3.42 -16.58 -25.42
N TRP A 130 -2.67 -15.49 -25.71
CA TRP A 130 -2.77 -14.28 -24.92
C TRP A 130 -3.21 -13.05 -25.73
N MET A 131 -4.15 -12.29 -25.15
CA MET A 131 -4.41 -10.91 -25.53
C MET A 131 -3.27 -10.01 -25.02
N ASN A 132 -3.01 -8.91 -25.73
CA ASN A 132 -2.00 -7.93 -25.32
C ASN A 132 -2.46 -7.15 -24.09
N ALA A 133 -2.07 -7.59 -22.90
CA ALA A 133 -2.41 -6.95 -21.65
C ALA A 133 -1.84 -5.51 -21.47
N PHE A 134 -0.96 -5.06 -22.37
CA PHE A 134 -0.43 -3.69 -22.39
C PHE A 134 -1.27 -2.74 -23.24
N ASP A 135 -2.15 -3.28 -24.07
CA ASP A 135 -3.06 -2.50 -24.91
C ASP A 135 -4.23 -1.96 -24.09
N THR A 136 -4.46 -0.65 -24.21
CA THR A 136 -5.53 0.04 -23.46
C THR A 136 -6.93 -0.44 -23.87
N GLU A 137 -7.15 -0.82 -25.15
CA GLU A 137 -8.43 -1.36 -25.62
C GLU A 137 -8.71 -2.71 -24.95
N VAL A 138 -7.71 -3.59 -24.87
CA VAL A 138 -7.80 -4.89 -24.18
C VAL A 138 -8.05 -4.70 -22.67
N GLN A 139 -7.32 -3.79 -22.03
CA GLN A 139 -7.54 -3.45 -20.62
C GLN A 139 -8.94 -2.90 -20.36
N ASN A 140 -9.44 -2.01 -21.23
CA ASN A 140 -10.80 -1.44 -21.13
C ASN A 140 -11.87 -2.52 -21.31
N PHE A 141 -11.71 -3.38 -22.29
CA PHE A 141 -12.61 -4.52 -22.50
C PHE A 141 -12.69 -5.39 -21.25
N PHE A 142 -11.53 -5.82 -20.71
CA PHE A 142 -11.51 -6.68 -19.54
C PHE A 142 -12.12 -6.01 -18.31
N LEU A 143 -11.78 -4.75 -18.06
CA LEU A 143 -12.34 -3.97 -16.95
C LEU A 143 -13.86 -3.79 -17.08
N SER A 144 -14.37 -3.61 -18.32
CA SER A 144 -15.81 -3.49 -18.54
C SER A 144 -16.57 -4.77 -18.20
N LEU A 145 -16.01 -5.98 -18.47
CA LEU A 145 -16.59 -7.25 -18.03
C LEU A 145 -16.69 -7.33 -16.51
N VAL A 146 -15.63 -6.89 -15.82
CA VAL A 146 -15.61 -6.90 -14.34
C VAL A 146 -16.62 -5.92 -13.77
N LEU A 147 -16.68 -4.69 -14.31
CA LEU A 147 -17.64 -3.67 -13.86
C LEU A 147 -19.08 -4.06 -14.18
N GLU A 148 -19.32 -4.84 -15.23
CA GLU A 148 -20.64 -5.40 -15.51
C GLU A 148 -21.08 -6.35 -14.38
N VAL A 149 -20.20 -7.24 -13.92
CA VAL A 149 -20.46 -8.13 -12.77
C VAL A 149 -20.70 -7.33 -11.50
N VAL A 150 -19.85 -6.34 -11.21
CA VAL A 150 -19.95 -5.48 -10.01
C VAL A 150 -21.28 -4.72 -9.96
N LYS A 151 -21.79 -4.27 -11.11
CA LYS A 151 -23.04 -3.50 -11.19
C LYS A 151 -24.30 -4.38 -11.19
N LYS A 152 -24.17 -5.61 -11.71
CA LYS A 152 -25.33 -6.49 -11.94
C LYS A 152 -25.64 -7.42 -10.76
N TYR A 153 -24.64 -7.79 -9.96
CA TYR A 153 -24.77 -8.85 -8.96
C TYR A 153 -24.43 -8.37 -7.54
N ASP A 154 -25.15 -8.93 -6.55
CA ASP A 154 -24.88 -8.73 -5.10
C ASP A 154 -23.77 -9.71 -4.65
N ILE A 155 -22.53 -9.25 -4.75
CA ILE A 155 -21.31 -10.03 -4.51
C ILE A 155 -20.45 -9.39 -3.42
N GLN A 156 -19.53 -10.15 -2.82
CA GLN A 156 -18.65 -9.67 -1.77
C GLN A 156 -17.26 -9.24 -2.27
N GLY A 157 -16.92 -9.54 -3.51
CA GLY A 157 -15.65 -9.14 -4.09
C GLY A 157 -15.47 -9.60 -5.53
N ILE A 158 -14.28 -9.39 -6.07
CA ILE A 158 -13.83 -9.84 -7.39
C ILE A 158 -12.46 -10.51 -7.22
N GLN A 159 -12.21 -11.60 -7.94
CA GLN A 159 -10.92 -12.27 -7.96
C GLN A 159 -10.28 -12.33 -9.34
N GLY A 160 -9.01 -11.88 -9.40
CA GLY A 160 -8.08 -12.24 -10.48
C GLY A 160 -7.26 -13.49 -10.18
N ASP A 161 -6.71 -14.11 -11.22
CA ASP A 161 -5.92 -15.33 -11.12
C ASP A 161 -4.45 -15.11 -11.49
N ASP A 162 -3.70 -16.18 -11.71
CA ASP A 162 -2.32 -16.17 -12.23
C ASP A 162 -2.21 -15.62 -13.68
N ARG A 163 -3.34 -15.24 -14.27
CA ARG A 163 -3.45 -14.60 -15.58
C ARG A 163 -4.06 -13.19 -15.54
N MET A 164 -4.28 -12.60 -14.33
CA MET A 164 -4.85 -11.26 -14.18
C MET A 164 -4.32 -10.50 -12.94
N PRO A 165 -3.63 -9.38 -13.11
CA PRO A 165 -3.02 -8.94 -14.38
C PRO A 165 -1.75 -9.75 -14.64
N ALA A 166 -1.58 -10.19 -15.86
CA ALA A 166 -0.42 -10.97 -16.27
C ALA A 166 -0.20 -10.91 -17.78
N LEU A 167 1.05 -11.07 -18.20
CA LEU A 167 1.45 -11.46 -19.54
C LEU A 167 2.72 -12.31 -19.42
N PRO A 168 2.87 -13.43 -20.17
CA PRO A 168 4.15 -14.14 -20.24
C PRO A 168 5.29 -13.22 -20.59
N SER A 169 6.43 -13.37 -19.90
CA SER A 169 7.59 -12.47 -20.09
C SER A 169 8.19 -12.52 -21.50
N GLU A 170 7.87 -13.54 -22.29
CA GLU A 170 8.20 -13.66 -23.71
C GLU A 170 7.43 -12.65 -24.58
N GLY A 171 6.36 -12.03 -24.08
CA GLY A 171 5.52 -11.07 -24.80
C GLY A 171 5.94 -9.61 -24.66
N GLY A 172 5.17 -8.73 -25.33
CA GLY A 172 5.40 -7.28 -25.32
C GLY A 172 6.27 -6.77 -26.48
N TYR A 173 6.38 -7.57 -27.53
CA TYR A 173 7.10 -7.19 -28.74
C TYR A 173 6.16 -6.78 -29.89
N ASP A 174 4.93 -6.39 -29.58
CA ASP A 174 4.06 -5.70 -30.51
C ASP A 174 4.56 -4.26 -30.77
N ALA A 175 4.19 -3.71 -31.94
CA ALA A 175 4.72 -2.44 -32.40
C ALA A 175 4.47 -1.27 -31.42
N GLN A 176 3.29 -1.23 -30.79
CA GLN A 176 2.91 -0.16 -29.87
C GLN A 176 3.74 -0.23 -28.57
N THR A 177 3.93 -1.42 -28.02
CA THR A 177 4.73 -1.63 -26.80
C THR A 177 6.21 -1.31 -27.06
N VAL A 178 6.75 -1.76 -28.21
CA VAL A 178 8.13 -1.44 -28.64
C VAL A 178 8.31 0.07 -28.79
N GLU A 179 7.37 0.77 -29.46
CA GLU A 179 7.43 2.21 -29.62
C GLU A 179 7.45 2.95 -28.29
N ARG A 180 6.56 2.61 -27.35
CA ARG A 180 6.50 3.21 -26.01
C ARG A 180 7.82 3.04 -25.24
N TYR A 181 8.42 1.85 -25.29
CA TYR A 181 9.70 1.60 -24.65
C TYR A 181 10.82 2.42 -25.29
N THR A 182 10.86 2.46 -26.65
CA THR A 182 11.87 3.20 -27.40
C THR A 182 11.78 4.70 -27.15
N GLN A 183 10.58 5.26 -27.07
CA GLN A 183 10.37 6.67 -26.72
C GLN A 183 10.88 7.00 -25.32
N GLN A 184 10.69 6.11 -24.35
CA GLN A 184 11.08 6.34 -22.96
C GLN A 184 12.58 6.16 -22.71
N PHE A 185 13.21 5.15 -23.34
CA PHE A 185 14.60 4.77 -23.05
C PHE A 185 15.57 5.08 -24.18
N HIS A 186 15.09 5.60 -25.32
CA HIS A 186 15.89 5.89 -26.53
C HIS A 186 16.66 4.68 -27.07
N GLN A 187 16.14 3.47 -26.83
CA GLN A 187 16.70 2.19 -27.29
C GLN A 187 15.58 1.17 -27.51
N ASN A 188 15.82 0.22 -28.40
CA ASN A 188 14.87 -0.88 -28.62
C ASN A 188 14.81 -1.82 -27.38
N PRO A 189 13.67 -2.50 -27.16
CA PRO A 189 13.59 -3.54 -26.16
C PRO A 189 14.67 -4.62 -26.38
N PRO A 190 15.24 -5.18 -25.28
CA PRO A 190 16.26 -6.22 -25.39
C PRO A 190 15.65 -7.53 -25.95
N GLN A 191 16.47 -8.30 -26.67
CA GLN A 191 16.07 -9.64 -27.16
C GLN A 191 15.87 -10.62 -25.98
N ASN A 192 16.65 -10.46 -24.91
CA ASN A 192 16.46 -11.23 -23.69
C ASN A 192 15.21 -10.72 -22.95
N HIS A 193 14.10 -11.44 -23.09
CA HIS A 193 12.83 -11.08 -22.45
C HIS A 193 12.88 -11.07 -20.91
N LYS A 194 13.94 -11.64 -20.29
CA LYS A 194 14.19 -11.65 -18.84
C LYS A 194 15.20 -10.60 -18.37
N GLU A 195 15.60 -9.68 -19.24
CA GLU A 195 16.40 -8.53 -18.81
C GLU A 195 15.62 -7.72 -17.79
N GLN A 196 16.28 -7.37 -16.66
CA GLN A 196 15.61 -6.87 -15.46
C GLN A 196 14.83 -5.57 -15.69
N GLN A 197 15.41 -4.60 -16.40
CA GLN A 197 14.74 -3.33 -16.70
C GLN A 197 13.49 -3.57 -17.57
N TRP A 198 13.59 -4.45 -18.57
CA TRP A 198 12.50 -4.80 -19.46
C TRP A 198 11.37 -5.57 -18.75
N VAL A 199 11.72 -6.51 -17.87
CA VAL A 199 10.74 -7.21 -17.01
C VAL A 199 10.00 -6.22 -16.13
N GLN A 200 10.73 -5.38 -15.41
CA GLN A 200 10.11 -4.45 -14.45
C GLN A 200 9.24 -3.41 -15.15
N TRP A 201 9.71 -2.81 -16.26
CA TRP A 201 8.92 -1.82 -16.99
C TRP A 201 7.57 -2.37 -17.47
N ARG A 202 7.55 -3.62 -17.98
CA ARG A 202 6.31 -4.28 -18.40
C ARG A 202 5.42 -4.65 -17.20
N ALA A 203 6.01 -5.10 -16.10
CA ALA A 203 5.28 -5.37 -14.87
C ALA A 203 4.66 -4.10 -14.28
N ASP A 204 5.33 -2.95 -14.40
CA ASP A 204 4.80 -1.65 -13.96
C ASP A 204 3.56 -1.24 -14.78
N ILE A 205 3.49 -1.56 -16.09
CA ILE A 205 2.27 -1.33 -16.90
C ILE A 205 1.09 -2.14 -16.35
N LEU A 206 1.31 -3.42 -16.00
CA LEU A 206 0.27 -4.26 -15.42
C LEU A 206 -0.13 -3.84 -14.01
N THR A 207 0.82 -3.38 -13.20
CA THR A 207 0.56 -2.82 -11.88
C THR A 207 -0.27 -1.53 -11.98
N ASN A 208 0.02 -0.68 -12.95
CA ASN A 208 -0.78 0.53 -13.22
C ASN A 208 -2.20 0.18 -13.67
N PHE A 209 -2.37 -0.86 -14.48
CA PHE A 209 -3.70 -1.38 -14.81
C PHE A 209 -4.42 -1.89 -13.55
N LEU A 210 -3.77 -2.67 -12.68
CA LEU A 210 -4.38 -3.15 -11.43
C LEU A 210 -4.78 -2.00 -10.50
N ASN A 211 -3.98 -0.93 -10.43
CA ASN A 211 -4.33 0.27 -9.69
C ASN A 211 -5.62 0.92 -10.24
N ARG A 212 -5.71 1.11 -11.58
CA ARG A 212 -6.93 1.60 -12.22
C ARG A 212 -8.13 0.68 -11.95
N PHE A 213 -7.95 -0.62 -12.13
CA PHE A 213 -8.94 -1.66 -11.87
C PHE A 213 -9.48 -1.58 -10.43
N TYR A 214 -8.59 -1.52 -9.44
CA TYR A 214 -8.95 -1.35 -8.02
C TYR A 214 -9.82 -0.11 -7.82
N ARG A 215 -9.37 1.04 -8.33
CA ARG A 215 -10.07 2.33 -8.14
C ARG A 215 -11.46 2.35 -8.75
N GLU A 216 -11.62 1.90 -9.98
CA GLU A 216 -12.91 1.90 -10.67
C GLU A 216 -13.92 0.95 -10.00
N ILE A 217 -13.47 -0.19 -9.49
CA ILE A 217 -14.33 -1.11 -8.72
C ILE A 217 -14.75 -0.47 -7.40
N ILE A 218 -13.80 0.09 -6.63
CA ILE A 218 -14.11 0.68 -5.32
C ILE A 218 -14.96 1.96 -5.45
N GLN A 219 -14.79 2.73 -6.51
CA GLN A 219 -15.68 3.85 -6.83
C GLN A 219 -17.11 3.37 -7.12
N THR A 220 -17.26 2.20 -7.75
CA THR A 220 -18.59 1.61 -8.05
C THR A 220 -19.23 1.01 -6.81
N ASN A 221 -18.45 0.27 -6.00
CA ASN A 221 -18.88 -0.32 -4.73
C ASN A 221 -17.71 -0.43 -3.75
N PRO A 222 -17.62 0.47 -2.74
CA PRO A 222 -16.49 0.55 -1.81
C PRO A 222 -16.36 -0.66 -0.86
N ASN A 223 -17.40 -1.48 -0.75
CA ASN A 223 -17.43 -2.62 0.17
C ASN A 223 -16.86 -3.91 -0.45
N LEU A 224 -16.57 -3.91 -1.76
CA LEU A 224 -16.06 -5.11 -2.43
C LEU A 224 -14.60 -5.41 -2.06
N ILE A 225 -14.32 -6.70 -1.90
CA ILE A 225 -12.97 -7.24 -1.73
C ILE A 225 -12.31 -7.41 -3.11
N ILE A 226 -11.11 -6.88 -3.27
CA ILE A 226 -10.26 -7.18 -4.43
C ILE A 226 -9.31 -8.30 -4.04
N SER A 227 -9.52 -9.44 -4.64
CA SER A 227 -8.78 -10.67 -4.37
C SER A 227 -7.90 -11.05 -5.57
N SER A 228 -6.75 -11.65 -5.31
CA SER A 228 -5.87 -12.17 -6.37
C SER A 228 -5.28 -13.52 -5.98
N SER A 229 -5.15 -14.43 -6.95
CA SER A 229 -4.45 -15.70 -6.76
C SER A 229 -3.26 -15.84 -7.73
N PRO A 230 -2.20 -15.04 -7.52
CA PRO A 230 -1.07 -14.97 -8.43
C PRO A 230 -0.17 -16.19 -8.33
N SER A 231 0.69 -16.35 -9.34
CA SER A 231 1.88 -17.17 -9.24
C SER A 231 2.81 -16.67 -8.13
N LEU A 232 3.65 -17.58 -7.62
CA LEU A 232 4.57 -17.26 -6.51
C LEU A 232 5.60 -16.19 -6.86
N TYR A 233 5.73 -15.17 -6.03
CA TYR A 233 6.80 -14.18 -6.13
C TYR A 233 8.15 -14.79 -5.69
N PRO A 234 9.30 -14.46 -6.33
CA PRO A 234 9.48 -13.61 -7.52
C PRO A 234 9.35 -14.36 -8.86
N TRP A 235 9.02 -15.65 -8.84
CA TRP A 235 8.85 -16.45 -10.07
C TRP A 235 7.73 -15.88 -10.95
N GLY A 236 6.60 -15.49 -10.36
CA GLY A 236 5.48 -14.85 -11.06
C GLY A 236 5.89 -13.56 -11.79
N LEU A 237 6.74 -12.73 -11.16
CA LEU A 237 7.30 -11.53 -11.80
C LEU A 237 8.14 -11.87 -13.02
N ASN A 238 9.05 -12.84 -12.90
CA ASN A 238 9.99 -13.18 -13.96
C ASN A 238 9.36 -13.95 -15.13
N GLU A 239 8.30 -14.71 -14.89
CA GLU A 239 7.65 -15.55 -15.89
C GLU A 239 6.36 -14.96 -16.46
N TYR A 240 5.62 -14.17 -15.67
CA TYR A 240 4.30 -13.64 -16.02
C TYR A 240 4.13 -12.14 -15.74
N LEU A 241 5.21 -11.44 -15.38
CA LEU A 241 5.21 -10.02 -15.06
C LEU A 241 4.26 -9.64 -13.91
N GLN A 242 4.00 -10.60 -13.00
CA GLN A 242 3.15 -10.43 -11.83
C GLN A 242 3.96 -9.93 -10.64
N ASP A 243 4.03 -8.61 -10.45
CA ASP A 243 4.70 -7.99 -9.30
C ASP A 243 3.79 -7.97 -8.07
N SER A 244 3.44 -9.17 -7.58
CA SER A 244 2.51 -9.32 -6.46
C SER A 244 3.04 -8.74 -5.15
N GLN A 245 4.34 -8.52 -5.00
CA GLN A 245 4.90 -7.78 -3.89
C GLN A 245 4.49 -6.31 -3.95
N THR A 246 4.71 -5.64 -5.09
CA THR A 246 4.28 -4.26 -5.29
C THR A 246 2.76 -4.10 -5.11
N TRP A 247 1.96 -5.08 -5.56
CA TRP A 247 0.50 -5.02 -5.39
C TRP A 247 0.08 -5.03 -3.91
N THR A 248 0.74 -5.83 -3.07
CA THR A 248 0.50 -5.83 -1.62
C THR A 248 1.05 -4.58 -0.96
N ASP A 249 2.22 -4.12 -1.35
CA ASP A 249 2.87 -2.90 -0.84
C ASP A 249 2.03 -1.65 -1.14
N TRP A 250 1.45 -1.56 -2.34
CA TRP A 250 0.57 -0.46 -2.74
C TRP A 250 -0.88 -0.67 -2.28
N GLY A 251 -1.17 -1.83 -1.66
CA GLY A 251 -2.50 -2.21 -1.17
C GLY A 251 -3.56 -2.24 -2.28
N LEU A 252 -3.20 -2.70 -3.45
CA LEU A 252 -4.11 -2.88 -4.60
C LEU A 252 -4.96 -4.15 -4.49
N ILE A 253 -4.71 -4.97 -3.48
CA ILE A 253 -5.44 -6.20 -3.18
C ILE A 253 -5.75 -6.29 -1.68
N ASP A 254 -6.94 -6.77 -1.36
CA ASP A 254 -7.43 -6.94 0.01
C ASP A 254 -7.22 -8.38 0.52
N LEU A 255 -7.16 -9.35 -0.39
CA LEU A 255 -6.83 -10.76 -0.12
C LEU A 255 -5.93 -11.33 -1.22
N ILE A 256 -4.94 -12.11 -0.82
CA ILE A 256 -4.02 -12.77 -1.76
C ILE A 256 -3.92 -14.26 -1.46
N HIS A 257 -4.04 -15.07 -2.54
CA HIS A 257 -4.03 -16.53 -2.48
C HIS A 257 -2.92 -17.10 -3.37
N PRO A 258 -1.63 -16.92 -3.04
CA PRO A 258 -0.56 -17.50 -3.84
C PRO A 258 -0.76 -19.00 -3.99
N GLN A 259 -0.55 -19.52 -5.21
CA GLN A 259 -0.83 -20.93 -5.54
C GLN A 259 0.27 -21.84 -4.98
N LEU A 260 0.15 -22.23 -3.69
CA LEU A 260 1.11 -23.10 -3.00
C LEU A 260 0.84 -24.58 -3.30
N TYR A 261 0.76 -24.95 -4.57
CA TYR A 261 0.42 -26.28 -5.03
C TYR A 261 1.61 -27.24 -4.88
N ARG A 262 1.92 -27.64 -3.63
CA ARG A 262 3.01 -28.55 -3.28
C ARG A 262 2.46 -29.90 -2.81
N ARG A 263 3.15 -30.96 -3.17
CA ARG A 263 2.70 -32.34 -2.91
C ARG A 263 3.19 -32.89 -1.58
N THR A 264 4.20 -32.27 -0.98
CA THR A 264 4.73 -32.65 0.33
C THR A 264 4.57 -31.54 1.37
N PHE A 265 4.58 -31.91 2.65
CA PHE A 265 4.50 -30.94 3.74
C PHE A 265 5.73 -30.03 3.80
N ARG A 266 6.93 -30.60 3.64
CA ARG A 266 8.18 -29.84 3.69
C ARG A 266 8.24 -28.76 2.61
N GLU A 267 7.94 -29.11 1.37
CA GLU A 267 7.90 -28.11 0.28
C GLU A 267 6.90 -26.98 0.56
N TYR A 268 5.77 -27.30 1.19
CA TYR A 268 4.77 -26.32 1.59
C TYR A 268 5.30 -25.38 2.69
N GLN A 269 5.93 -25.95 3.74
CA GLN A 269 6.54 -25.19 4.83
C GLN A 269 7.63 -24.23 4.32
N ASP A 270 8.55 -24.74 3.51
CA ASP A 270 9.65 -23.94 2.94
C ASP A 270 9.13 -22.75 2.14
N LEU A 271 8.00 -22.90 1.45
CA LEU A 271 7.36 -21.79 0.71
C LEU A 271 6.65 -20.80 1.61
N ILE A 272 5.89 -21.24 2.60
CA ILE A 272 5.24 -20.33 3.57
C ILE A 272 6.30 -19.51 4.30
N ASP A 273 7.35 -20.15 4.82
CA ASP A 273 8.42 -19.45 5.52
C ASP A 273 9.16 -18.44 4.62
N ARG A 274 9.35 -18.79 3.33
CA ARG A 274 9.94 -17.87 2.36
C ARG A 274 9.02 -16.68 2.09
N LEU A 275 7.73 -16.88 1.84
CA LEU A 275 6.78 -15.79 1.61
C LEU A 275 6.71 -14.83 2.80
N LEU A 276 6.63 -15.37 4.02
CA LEU A 276 6.58 -14.56 5.24
C LEU A 276 7.88 -13.79 5.52
N ARG A 277 9.03 -14.30 5.06
CA ARG A 277 10.31 -13.63 5.20
C ARG A 277 10.59 -12.59 4.10
N GLU A 278 10.21 -12.89 2.85
CA GLU A 278 10.66 -12.18 1.66
C GLU A 278 9.59 -11.26 1.04
N GLN A 279 8.30 -11.59 1.20
CA GLN A 279 7.21 -10.86 0.52
C GLN A 279 6.28 -10.11 1.49
N PHE A 280 5.97 -10.68 2.66
CA PHE A 280 4.95 -10.12 3.54
C PHE A 280 5.53 -9.54 4.82
N THR A 281 5.30 -8.27 5.07
CA THR A 281 5.54 -7.68 6.40
C THR A 281 4.51 -8.21 7.40
N PRO A 282 4.76 -8.13 8.73
CA PRO A 282 3.79 -8.55 9.75
C PRO A 282 2.39 -7.95 9.57
N ASN A 283 2.29 -6.69 9.12
CA ASN A 283 1.00 -6.03 8.86
C ASN A 283 0.29 -6.58 7.61
N GLN A 284 1.04 -7.06 6.63
CA GLN A 284 0.50 -7.63 5.38
C GLN A 284 0.13 -9.11 5.50
N GLN A 285 0.60 -9.83 6.53
CA GLN A 285 0.26 -11.25 6.74
C GLN A 285 -1.24 -11.50 6.83
N SER A 286 -2.00 -10.51 7.30
CA SER A 286 -3.46 -10.59 7.36
C SER A 286 -4.15 -10.65 5.98
N LEU A 287 -3.45 -10.25 4.90
CA LEU A 287 -3.95 -10.34 3.52
C LEU A 287 -3.83 -11.78 2.98
N LEU A 288 -2.96 -12.60 3.57
CA LEU A 288 -2.56 -13.90 3.04
C LEU A 288 -3.55 -15.00 3.44
N ALA A 289 -4.11 -15.69 2.43
CA ALA A 289 -4.87 -16.92 2.57
C ALA A 289 -4.44 -17.88 1.45
N PRO A 290 -3.38 -18.70 1.65
CA PRO A 290 -2.72 -19.45 0.59
C PRO A 290 -3.65 -20.43 -0.13
N GLY A 291 -3.43 -20.60 -1.45
CA GLY A 291 -4.08 -21.64 -2.25
C GLY A 291 -3.50 -23.02 -1.96
N ILE A 292 -4.34 -23.99 -1.61
CA ILE A 292 -3.94 -25.37 -1.35
C ILE A 292 -4.54 -26.29 -2.42
N LEU A 293 -3.67 -27.05 -3.10
CA LEU A 293 -4.10 -28.04 -4.09
C LEU A 293 -4.71 -29.26 -3.41
N LEU A 294 -5.96 -29.57 -3.74
CA LEU A 294 -6.63 -30.80 -3.30
C LEU A 294 -6.44 -31.94 -4.31
N LYS A 295 -6.60 -31.63 -5.61
CA LYS A 295 -6.62 -32.62 -6.70
C LYS A 295 -6.09 -31.99 -7.99
N ILE A 296 -5.34 -32.79 -8.76
CA ILE A 296 -5.03 -32.55 -10.19
C ILE A 296 -4.62 -33.86 -10.86
N GLY A 297 -5.28 -34.24 -11.95
CA GLY A 297 -5.07 -35.52 -12.61
C GLY A 297 -5.23 -36.67 -11.61
N SER A 298 -4.20 -37.49 -11.47
CA SER A 298 -4.18 -38.61 -10.50
C SER A 298 -3.77 -38.26 -9.09
N TYR A 299 -3.27 -37.00 -8.88
CA TYR A 299 -2.89 -36.58 -7.55
C TYR A 299 -4.11 -36.16 -6.74
N ARG A 300 -4.16 -36.60 -5.49
CA ARG A 300 -5.10 -36.16 -4.46
C ARG A 300 -4.34 -36.02 -3.12
N ILE A 301 -4.60 -34.94 -2.42
CA ILE A 301 -4.03 -34.74 -1.08
C ILE A 301 -4.70 -35.70 -0.08
N SER A 302 -3.94 -36.19 0.91
CA SER A 302 -4.54 -36.94 2.04
C SER A 302 -5.13 -35.96 3.07
N ALA A 303 -6.14 -36.41 3.82
CA ALA A 303 -6.72 -35.63 4.91
C ALA A 303 -5.64 -35.20 5.93
N GLN A 304 -4.73 -36.10 6.31
CA GLN A 304 -3.63 -35.82 7.22
C GLN A 304 -2.75 -34.66 6.70
N LEU A 305 -2.33 -34.70 5.43
CA LEU A 305 -1.48 -33.66 4.84
C LEU A 305 -2.21 -32.32 4.73
N LEU A 306 -3.51 -32.33 4.40
CA LEU A 306 -4.34 -31.12 4.35
C LEU A 306 -4.38 -30.45 5.73
N LEU A 307 -4.73 -31.21 6.77
CA LEU A 307 -4.82 -30.69 8.14
C LEU A 307 -3.46 -30.20 8.66
N GLN A 308 -2.36 -30.88 8.33
CA GLN A 308 -1.01 -30.42 8.68
C GLN A 308 -0.68 -29.05 8.04
N LYS A 309 -1.03 -28.84 6.77
CA LYS A 309 -0.81 -27.56 6.09
C LYS A 309 -1.64 -26.43 6.72
N ILE A 310 -2.91 -26.69 7.03
CA ILE A 310 -3.80 -25.71 7.66
C ILE A 310 -3.31 -25.37 9.07
N GLN A 311 -2.93 -26.38 9.87
CA GLN A 311 -2.37 -26.14 11.20
C GLN A 311 -1.11 -25.28 11.12
N TYR A 312 -0.21 -25.59 10.17
CA TYR A 312 1.00 -24.80 9.97
C TYR A 312 0.71 -23.33 9.62
N ASN A 313 -0.31 -23.06 8.79
CA ASN A 313 -0.77 -21.71 8.52
C ASN A 313 -1.19 -21.00 9.82
N ARG A 314 -1.99 -21.66 10.66
CA ARG A 314 -2.46 -21.09 11.95
C ARG A 314 -1.30 -20.81 12.90
N ASP A 315 -0.31 -21.72 12.98
CA ASP A 315 0.89 -21.55 13.82
C ASP A 315 1.74 -20.34 13.37
N ARG A 316 1.65 -19.96 12.09
CA ARG A 316 2.31 -18.77 11.52
C ARG A 316 1.45 -17.51 11.54
N GLY A 317 0.26 -17.55 12.14
CA GLY A 317 -0.66 -16.40 12.21
C GLY A 317 -1.47 -16.16 10.95
N ILE A 318 -1.38 -17.03 9.94
CA ILE A 318 -2.21 -16.97 8.73
C ILE A 318 -3.61 -17.47 9.06
N LYS A 319 -4.63 -16.64 8.79
CA LYS A 319 -6.02 -16.90 9.22
C LYS A 319 -6.93 -17.30 8.04
N GLY A 320 -6.47 -18.14 7.16
CA GLY A 320 -7.30 -18.61 6.07
C GLY A 320 -6.52 -19.36 5.02
N GLU A 321 -7.27 -20.02 4.14
CA GLU A 321 -6.82 -20.69 2.94
C GLU A 321 -7.95 -20.76 1.92
N VAL A 322 -7.59 -21.01 0.65
CA VAL A 322 -8.53 -21.29 -0.42
C VAL A 322 -8.15 -22.64 -1.06
N LEU A 323 -9.10 -23.53 -1.15
CA LEU A 323 -8.87 -24.91 -1.60
C LEU A 323 -9.14 -25.06 -3.10
N PHE A 324 -8.19 -25.59 -3.83
CA PHE A 324 -8.30 -25.84 -5.26
C PHE A 324 -8.53 -27.35 -5.51
N PHE A 325 -9.69 -27.79 -5.91
CA PHE A 325 -10.99 -27.15 -6.14
C PHE A 325 -12.10 -28.04 -5.57
N TYR A 326 -13.39 -27.63 -5.69
CA TYR A 326 -14.56 -28.23 -5.05
C TYR A 326 -14.63 -29.77 -5.17
N GLU A 327 -14.40 -30.35 -6.35
CA GLU A 327 -14.51 -31.82 -6.57
C GLU A 327 -13.51 -32.61 -5.74
N GLY A 328 -12.37 -32.04 -5.37
CA GLY A 328 -11.44 -32.67 -4.43
C GLY A 328 -12.03 -32.92 -3.05
N LEU A 329 -13.02 -32.11 -2.63
CA LEU A 329 -13.74 -32.32 -1.38
C LEU A 329 -14.78 -33.46 -1.45
N ARG A 330 -15.30 -33.71 -2.66
CA ARG A 330 -16.39 -34.67 -2.90
C ARG A 330 -15.93 -36.11 -3.07
N GLU A 331 -14.64 -36.33 -3.28
CA GLU A 331 -14.09 -37.69 -3.48
C GLU A 331 -14.00 -38.49 -2.18
N ASN A 332 -14.00 -39.81 -2.29
CA ASN A 332 -13.88 -40.77 -1.17
C ASN A 332 -14.90 -40.51 -0.05
N ASN A 333 -16.18 -40.40 -0.40
CA ASN A 333 -17.26 -40.10 0.55
C ASN A 333 -17.01 -38.83 1.37
N ASP A 334 -16.58 -37.77 0.71
CA ASP A 334 -16.37 -36.45 1.31
C ASP A 334 -15.29 -36.40 2.43
N GLU A 335 -14.31 -37.32 2.38
CA GLU A 335 -13.28 -37.54 3.42
C GLU A 335 -12.60 -36.23 3.82
N LEU A 336 -12.19 -35.38 2.86
CA LEU A 336 -11.49 -34.12 3.17
C LEU A 336 -12.42 -33.10 3.85
N ALA A 337 -13.66 -33.00 3.39
CA ALA A 337 -14.64 -32.08 3.98
C ALA A 337 -15.02 -32.50 5.40
N GLN A 338 -15.20 -33.82 5.65
CA GLN A 338 -15.44 -34.36 6.97
C GLN A 338 -14.26 -34.12 7.92
N ALA A 339 -13.03 -34.31 7.44
CA ALA A 339 -11.83 -34.02 8.24
C ALA A 339 -11.73 -32.54 8.65
N LEU A 340 -12.06 -31.62 7.73
CA LEU A 340 -12.09 -30.18 8.00
C LEU A 340 -13.17 -29.82 9.02
N SER A 341 -14.41 -30.26 8.82
CA SER A 341 -15.54 -29.95 9.69
C SER A 341 -15.43 -30.61 11.07
N SER A 342 -14.67 -31.70 11.20
CA SER A 342 -14.37 -32.34 12.50
C SER A 342 -13.20 -31.68 13.24
N SER A 343 -12.50 -30.71 12.64
CA SER A 343 -11.29 -30.11 13.20
C SER A 343 -11.26 -28.58 13.03
N HIS A 344 -10.53 -28.06 12.07
CA HIS A 344 -10.29 -26.62 11.89
C HIS A 344 -11.55 -25.83 11.53
N TYR A 345 -12.54 -26.46 10.89
CA TYR A 345 -13.80 -25.82 10.49
C TYR A 345 -14.99 -26.19 11.37
N ALA A 346 -14.74 -26.83 12.52
CA ALA A 346 -15.81 -27.30 13.42
C ALA A 346 -16.69 -26.16 13.97
N GLN A 347 -16.14 -24.96 14.09
CA GLN A 347 -16.90 -23.79 14.51
C GLN A 347 -17.21 -22.88 13.31
N PRO A 348 -18.47 -22.49 13.10
CA PRO A 348 -18.84 -21.57 12.03
C PRO A 348 -18.14 -20.20 12.18
N VAL A 349 -17.68 -19.65 11.08
CA VAL A 349 -17.08 -18.30 11.01
C VAL A 349 -17.66 -17.56 9.81
N ALA A 350 -18.28 -16.41 10.06
CA ALA A 350 -18.78 -15.57 8.98
C ALA A 350 -17.64 -14.93 8.18
N PHE A 351 -17.86 -14.76 6.87
CA PHE A 351 -16.97 -13.99 6.01
C PHE A 351 -17.37 -12.51 6.06
N GLU A 352 -16.56 -11.68 6.74
CA GLU A 352 -16.86 -10.27 6.97
C GLU A 352 -15.96 -9.36 6.12
N THR A 353 -16.50 -8.81 5.04
CA THR A 353 -15.79 -7.92 4.11
C THR A 353 -15.24 -6.67 4.80
N THR A 354 -16.00 -6.05 5.69
CA THR A 354 -15.59 -4.85 6.43
C THR A 354 -14.34 -5.08 7.26
N THR A 355 -14.26 -6.23 7.95
CA THR A 355 -13.08 -6.59 8.75
C THR A 355 -11.84 -6.84 7.87
N ILE A 356 -12.02 -7.43 6.68
CA ILE A 356 -10.92 -7.64 5.73
C ILE A 356 -10.40 -6.31 5.21
N LYS A 357 -11.29 -5.41 4.80
CA LYS A 357 -10.93 -4.06 4.34
C LYS A 357 -10.18 -3.24 5.38
N THR A 358 -10.58 -3.29 6.63
CA THR A 358 -9.92 -2.56 7.73
C THR A 358 -8.55 -3.16 8.10
N ARG A 359 -8.31 -4.45 7.84
CA ARG A 359 -7.00 -5.09 8.05
C ARG A 359 -5.98 -4.69 6.99
N GLY A 360 -6.41 -4.60 5.74
CA GLY A 360 -5.54 -4.32 4.61
C GLY A 360 -4.96 -2.91 4.63
N PHE A 361 -5.59 -1.96 5.34
CA PHE A 361 -5.15 -0.57 5.32
C PHE A 361 -5.74 0.27 6.46
N THR A 362 -4.89 0.81 7.33
CA THR A 362 -5.23 1.82 8.35
C THR A 362 -5.05 3.26 7.83
N GLY A 363 -5.41 3.55 6.59
CA GLY A 363 -5.32 4.87 5.97
C GLY A 363 -6.59 5.15 5.17
N ASP A 364 -6.92 6.43 5.00
CA ASP A 364 -8.10 6.93 4.30
C ASP A 364 -8.16 6.46 2.84
N ARG A 365 -8.55 5.21 2.61
CA ARG A 365 -8.88 4.69 1.28
C ARG A 365 -10.31 4.96 0.83
N LEU A 366 -11.09 5.64 1.64
CA LEU A 366 -12.48 6.00 1.32
C LEU A 366 -12.53 7.03 0.18
N GLY A 367 -12.13 6.62 -1.01
CA GLY A 367 -12.47 7.31 -2.25
C GLY A 367 -11.73 8.61 -2.56
N VAL A 368 -10.75 9.02 -1.75
CA VAL A 368 -9.94 10.21 -2.06
C VAL A 368 -8.66 9.75 -2.76
N SER A 369 -8.52 10.13 -4.02
CA SER A 369 -7.27 9.99 -4.77
C SER A 369 -6.75 11.36 -5.15
N TYR A 370 -5.47 11.58 -4.96
CA TYR A 370 -4.80 12.82 -5.30
C TYR A 370 -4.02 12.66 -6.60
N SER A 371 -4.10 13.67 -7.44
CA SER A 371 -3.30 13.80 -8.66
C SER A 371 -2.74 15.21 -8.73
N TYR A 372 -1.60 15.38 -9.37
CA TYR A 372 -1.06 16.70 -9.63
C TYR A 372 -1.59 17.22 -10.96
N ILE A 373 -1.96 18.49 -10.97
CA ILE A 373 -2.36 19.23 -12.18
C ILE A 373 -1.36 20.35 -12.45
N ASN A 374 -1.17 20.71 -13.72
CA ASN A 374 -0.40 21.90 -14.10
C ASN A 374 -1.27 23.17 -13.97
N VAL A 375 -0.67 24.31 -14.25
CA VAL A 375 -1.36 25.62 -14.22
C VAL A 375 -2.51 25.74 -15.24
N SER A 376 -2.55 24.87 -16.23
CA SER A 376 -3.65 24.77 -17.21
C SER A 376 -4.77 23.84 -16.75
N GLY A 377 -4.65 23.20 -15.58
CA GLY A 377 -5.63 22.26 -15.03
C GLY A 377 -5.51 20.83 -15.58
N GLU A 378 -4.47 20.51 -16.33
CA GLU A 378 -4.25 19.17 -16.89
C GLU A 378 -3.54 18.28 -15.87
N THR A 379 -3.98 17.03 -15.72
CA THR A 379 -3.32 16.04 -14.86
C THR A 379 -1.94 15.69 -15.41
N VAL A 380 -0.91 15.91 -14.63
CA VAL A 380 0.50 15.63 -14.99
C VAL A 380 1.04 14.38 -14.30
N SER A 381 0.47 13.94 -13.18
CA SER A 381 0.90 12.70 -12.53
C SER A 381 0.43 11.46 -13.29
N GLN A 382 1.33 10.50 -13.50
CA GLN A 382 1.01 9.22 -14.15
C GLN A 382 0.11 8.33 -13.28
N LEU A 383 0.20 8.48 -11.97
CA LEU A 383 -0.57 7.75 -10.97
C LEU A 383 -1.41 8.71 -10.14
N SER A 384 -2.48 8.19 -9.58
CA SER A 384 -3.21 8.85 -8.49
C SER A 384 -2.76 8.24 -7.17
N TYR A 385 -2.53 9.09 -6.18
CA TYR A 385 -1.92 8.71 -4.91
C TYR A 385 -2.94 8.78 -3.76
N ASP A 386 -2.71 8.00 -2.70
CA ASP A 386 -3.53 8.06 -1.47
C ASP A 386 -3.15 9.27 -0.61
N TRP A 387 -1.95 9.80 -0.80
CA TRP A 387 -1.44 10.99 -0.15
C TRP A 387 -0.46 11.72 -1.05
N VAL A 388 -0.51 13.04 -1.03
CA VAL A 388 0.42 13.95 -1.71
C VAL A 388 0.80 15.08 -0.79
N ASP A 389 2.01 15.61 -0.96
CA ASP A 389 2.55 16.72 -0.18
C ASP A 389 2.94 17.86 -1.13
N ASP A 390 3.21 19.04 -0.57
CA ASP A 390 3.74 20.14 -1.35
C ASP A 390 5.13 19.85 -1.91
N TYR A 391 5.47 20.50 -3.02
CA TYR A 391 6.82 20.40 -3.57
C TYR A 391 7.84 21.06 -2.65
N SER A 392 8.90 20.34 -2.31
CA SER A 392 10.08 20.83 -1.61
C SER A 392 11.33 20.46 -2.39
N GLN A 393 12.17 21.45 -2.68
CA GLN A 393 13.41 21.29 -3.46
C GLN A 393 13.18 20.60 -4.83
N GLY A 394 12.05 20.92 -5.47
CA GLY A 394 11.67 20.36 -6.78
C GLY A 394 11.09 18.96 -6.76
N LEU A 395 10.87 18.36 -5.60
CA LEU A 395 10.27 17.04 -5.45
C LEU A 395 9.11 17.07 -4.45
N ALA A 396 8.04 16.29 -4.73
CA ALA A 396 6.92 16.12 -3.82
C ALA A 396 6.84 14.69 -3.32
N ARG A 397 6.60 14.51 -2.01
CA ARG A 397 6.31 13.20 -1.44
C ARG A 397 4.95 12.72 -1.89
N VAL A 398 4.88 11.45 -2.21
CA VAL A 398 3.63 10.77 -2.54
C VAL A 398 3.57 9.41 -1.84
N ARG A 399 2.37 8.96 -1.51
CA ARG A 399 2.15 7.64 -0.94
C ARG A 399 1.07 6.89 -1.70
N MET A 400 1.31 5.61 -1.87
CA MET A 400 0.32 4.66 -2.34
C MET A 400 0.40 3.40 -1.46
N GLY A 401 -0.71 3.03 -0.84
CA GLY A 401 -0.74 1.95 0.13
C GLY A 401 0.18 2.20 1.31
N PHE A 402 1.07 1.28 1.54
CA PHE A 402 2.03 1.34 2.65
C PHE A 402 3.38 1.98 2.27
N LYS A 403 3.56 2.40 1.00
CA LYS A 403 4.85 2.88 0.50
C LYS A 403 4.83 4.33 0.08
N TRP A 404 5.90 5.00 0.45
CA TRP A 404 6.22 6.36 0.07
C TRP A 404 7.22 6.40 -1.07
N GLY A 405 7.20 7.49 -1.82
CA GLY A 405 8.16 7.84 -2.85
C GLY A 405 8.10 9.32 -3.16
N TYR A 406 8.72 9.72 -4.25
CA TYR A 406 8.78 11.11 -4.67
C TYR A 406 8.47 11.24 -6.16
N ILE A 407 7.87 12.35 -6.54
CA ILE A 407 7.67 12.72 -7.94
C ILE A 407 8.33 14.06 -8.24
N ASN A 408 8.74 14.21 -9.50
CA ASN A 408 9.22 15.48 -10.05
C ASN A 408 8.03 16.36 -10.53
N PRO A 409 8.26 17.63 -10.93
CA PRO A 409 7.21 18.52 -11.40
C PRO A 409 6.48 18.07 -12.67
N SER A 410 7.04 17.12 -13.44
CA SER A 410 6.35 16.50 -14.57
C SER A 410 5.48 15.30 -14.18
N GLY A 411 5.32 15.03 -12.87
CA GLY A 411 4.49 13.94 -12.34
C GLY A 411 5.11 12.55 -12.45
N GLN A 412 6.40 12.46 -12.80
CA GLN A 412 7.10 11.18 -12.90
C GLN A 412 7.69 10.78 -11.56
N LEU A 413 7.58 9.48 -11.21
CA LEU A 413 8.23 8.93 -10.04
C LEU A 413 9.76 9.03 -10.14
N VAL A 414 10.39 9.48 -9.06
CA VAL A 414 11.83 9.41 -8.86
C VAL A 414 12.15 8.08 -8.19
N GLY A 415 12.57 7.11 -8.99
CA GLY A 415 12.71 5.73 -8.53
C GLY A 415 11.37 5.01 -8.38
N LYS A 416 11.16 4.37 -7.23
CA LYS A 416 9.95 3.59 -6.91
C LYS A 416 9.29 4.08 -5.62
N LEU A 417 8.00 3.74 -5.45
CA LEU A 417 7.33 3.79 -4.15
C LEU A 417 7.84 2.60 -3.31
N GLN A 418 8.82 2.82 -2.46
CA GLN A 418 9.52 1.74 -1.76
C GLN A 418 9.79 2.01 -0.27
N PHE A 419 9.61 3.24 0.18
CA PHE A 419 9.95 3.63 1.54
C PHE A 419 8.78 3.38 2.50
N ASP A 420 9.05 2.84 3.70
CA ASP A 420 8.04 2.69 4.76
C ASP A 420 7.71 4.03 5.42
N ALA A 421 8.69 4.94 5.43
CA ALA A 421 8.51 6.34 5.79
C ALA A 421 9.45 7.21 4.94
N ALA A 422 9.04 8.43 4.67
CA ALA A 422 9.82 9.40 3.91
C ALA A 422 9.56 10.82 4.44
N GLU A 423 10.62 11.63 4.54
CA GLU A 423 10.53 13.03 4.90
C GLU A 423 10.69 13.92 3.65
N PRO A 424 10.25 15.19 3.67
CA PRO A 424 10.49 16.12 2.57
C PRO A 424 11.99 16.28 2.32
N PHE A 425 12.36 16.59 1.07
CA PHE A 425 13.73 17.02 0.76
C PHE A 425 14.02 18.37 1.42
N ILE A 426 15.15 18.46 2.10
CA ILE A 426 15.62 19.68 2.78
C ILE A 426 16.97 20.04 2.20
N GLN A 427 17.15 21.33 1.88
CA GLN A 427 18.43 21.90 1.48
C GLN A 427 19.27 22.22 2.72
N SER A 428 20.48 21.70 2.79
CA SER A 428 21.47 22.15 3.76
C SER A 428 22.01 23.52 3.33
N ASN A 429 21.82 24.53 4.17
CA ASN A 429 22.27 25.92 3.90
C ASN A 429 23.74 26.16 4.26
N ILE A 430 24.57 25.12 4.39
CA ILE A 430 25.99 25.23 4.75
C ILE A 430 26.87 25.05 3.51
N GLU A 431 27.59 26.11 3.11
CA GLU A 431 28.65 26.08 2.10
C GLU A 431 29.82 25.14 2.55
N PRO A 432 30.47 24.37 1.61
CA PRO A 432 30.49 24.59 0.16
C PRO A 432 29.55 23.70 -0.66
N SER A 433 28.69 22.86 -0.06
CA SER A 433 27.78 22.03 -0.83
C SER A 433 26.35 22.18 -0.33
N SER A 434 25.50 22.80 -1.13
CA SER A 434 24.04 22.78 -0.94
C SER A 434 23.49 21.35 -1.22
N LEU A 435 23.82 20.40 -0.35
CA LEU A 435 23.30 19.02 -0.47
C LEU A 435 21.80 19.03 -0.13
N VAL A 436 21.00 18.56 -1.08
CA VAL A 436 19.57 18.37 -0.89
C VAL A 436 19.33 16.90 -0.56
N LEU A 437 18.91 16.62 0.67
CA LEU A 437 18.73 15.26 1.18
C LEU A 437 17.33 15.07 1.77
N ALA A 438 16.83 13.83 1.68
CA ALA A 438 15.65 13.39 2.40
C ALA A 438 15.95 12.18 3.27
N LEU A 439 15.39 12.16 4.48
CA LEU A 439 15.42 11.00 5.36
C LEU A 439 14.31 10.04 4.94
N VAL A 440 14.67 8.77 4.73
CA VAL A 440 13.73 7.70 4.40
C VAL A 440 13.99 6.46 5.26
N LYS A 441 12.98 5.61 5.38
CA LYS A 441 13.08 4.35 6.13
C LYS A 441 12.69 3.16 5.26
N ILE A 442 13.48 2.07 5.32
CA ILE A 442 13.17 0.78 4.71
C ILE A 442 13.36 -0.30 5.77
N GLY A 443 12.28 -0.97 6.18
CA GLY A 443 12.31 -1.87 7.34
C GLY A 443 12.68 -1.11 8.61
N ASN A 444 13.70 -1.57 9.31
CA ASN A 444 14.21 -0.89 10.50
C ASN A 444 15.39 0.07 10.21
N GLU A 445 15.79 0.20 8.94
CA GLU A 445 16.95 0.98 8.55
C GLU A 445 16.55 2.39 8.08
N SER A 446 17.13 3.41 8.69
CA SER A 446 17.04 4.81 8.24
C SER A 446 18.17 5.12 7.26
N ARG A 447 17.84 5.89 6.21
CA ARG A 447 18.78 6.28 5.14
C ARG A 447 18.55 7.72 4.73
N TYR A 448 19.62 8.39 4.29
CA TYR A 448 19.49 9.64 3.56
C TYR A 448 19.68 9.39 2.07
N ILE A 449 18.78 9.96 1.27
CA ILE A 449 18.80 9.86 -0.19
C ILE A 449 18.98 11.23 -0.83
N ASN A 450 19.57 11.25 -2.03
CA ASN A 450 19.66 12.44 -2.88
C ASN A 450 18.39 12.61 -3.74
N THR A 451 18.33 13.70 -4.50
CA THR A 451 17.20 14.01 -5.38
C THR A 451 17.01 13.04 -6.56
N SER A 452 17.98 12.15 -6.84
CA SER A 452 17.83 11.03 -7.78
C SER A 452 17.23 9.79 -7.12
N GLY A 453 16.98 9.81 -5.80
CA GLY A 453 16.47 8.66 -5.04
C GLY A 453 17.54 7.65 -4.63
N GLU A 454 18.83 7.97 -4.82
CA GLU A 454 19.95 7.12 -4.46
C GLU A 454 20.34 7.30 -2.99
N THR A 455 20.65 6.21 -2.31
CA THR A 455 21.15 6.26 -0.93
C THR A 455 22.54 6.92 -0.89
N VAL A 456 22.65 8.04 -0.19
CA VAL A 456 23.92 8.73 0.07
C VAL A 456 24.66 8.02 1.21
N PHE A 457 23.97 7.77 2.31
CA PHE A 457 24.50 6.93 3.39
C PHE A 457 23.37 6.32 4.23
N ARG A 458 23.70 5.25 4.97
CA ARG A 458 22.81 4.56 5.89
C ARG A 458 23.09 4.98 7.31
N CYS A 459 22.04 5.07 8.14
CA CYS A 459 22.17 5.47 9.54
C CYS A 459 22.05 4.26 10.46
N PRO A 460 23.13 3.82 11.09
CA PRO A 460 23.12 2.68 12.02
C PRO A 460 22.69 3.09 13.44
N TYR A 461 21.84 4.12 13.57
CA TYR A 461 21.41 4.68 14.84
C TYR A 461 19.97 4.27 15.17
N ASP A 462 19.63 4.22 16.48
CA ASP A 462 18.29 3.83 16.97
C ASP A 462 17.21 4.80 16.48
N ALA A 463 17.56 6.08 16.38
CA ALA A 463 16.71 7.13 15.79
C ALA A 463 17.58 8.21 15.14
N VAL A 464 17.01 8.88 14.14
CA VAL A 464 17.64 9.98 13.41
C VAL A 464 16.58 10.96 12.93
N THR A 465 16.92 12.24 12.84
CA THR A 465 16.04 13.32 12.33
C THR A 465 16.49 13.79 10.95
N SER A 466 15.64 14.54 10.24
CA SER A 466 16.08 15.34 9.08
C SER A 466 17.14 16.36 9.47
N PHE A 467 17.94 16.81 8.50
CA PHE A 467 18.94 17.84 8.72
C PHE A 467 18.31 19.22 8.96
N GLN A 468 18.87 19.94 9.93
CA GLN A 468 18.58 21.35 10.16
C GLN A 468 19.91 22.07 10.42
N GLU A 469 20.17 23.17 9.72
CA GLU A 469 21.44 23.90 9.80
C GLU A 469 22.67 22.98 9.64
N GLY A 470 22.57 21.96 8.73
CA GLY A 470 23.65 21.05 8.39
C GLY A 470 23.90 19.91 9.38
N LEU A 471 23.14 19.84 10.46
CA LEU A 471 23.27 18.79 11.48
C LEU A 471 21.95 18.04 11.66
N ALA A 472 22.05 16.73 11.90
CA ALA A 472 20.93 15.88 12.28
C ALA A 472 21.15 15.27 13.65
N VAL A 473 20.09 15.19 14.44
CA VAL A 473 20.12 14.50 15.74
C VAL A 473 20.14 13.00 15.51
N VAL A 474 21.01 12.29 16.21
CA VAL A 474 21.02 10.83 16.23
C VAL A 474 20.91 10.33 17.66
N LYS A 475 20.25 9.17 17.84
CA LYS A 475 20.19 8.44 19.10
C LYS A 475 20.98 7.16 18.99
N PHE A 476 21.86 6.92 19.94
CA PHE A 476 22.65 5.70 20.04
C PHE A 476 22.84 5.31 21.51
N LEU A 477 22.49 4.08 21.88
CA LEU A 477 22.55 3.55 23.25
C LEU A 477 21.93 4.51 24.29
N ASP A 478 20.70 4.96 24.01
CA ASP A 478 19.91 5.89 24.84
C ASP A 478 20.49 7.29 25.04
N LYS A 479 21.54 7.66 24.32
CA LYS A 479 22.08 9.02 24.30
C LYS A 479 21.95 9.66 22.94
N TYR A 480 21.84 10.97 22.92
CA TYR A 480 21.70 11.78 21.71
C TYR A 480 23.01 12.49 21.38
N GLY A 481 23.32 12.55 20.09
CA GLY A 481 24.44 13.28 19.50
C GLY A 481 24.05 13.84 18.13
N TYR A 482 25.02 14.29 17.34
CA TYR A 482 24.76 14.92 16.06
C TYR A 482 25.73 14.44 14.98
N ILE A 483 25.19 14.26 13.77
CA ILE A 483 25.96 13.97 12.56
C ILE A 483 25.83 15.11 11.56
N ASP A 484 26.81 15.25 10.67
CA ASP A 484 26.77 16.17 9.54
C ASP A 484 26.15 15.51 8.29
N THR A 485 26.05 16.27 7.20
CA THR A 485 25.47 15.84 5.93
C THR A 485 26.28 14.77 5.19
N SER A 486 27.49 14.44 5.64
CA SER A 486 28.28 13.30 5.16
C SER A 486 27.98 12.03 5.95
N GLY A 487 27.24 12.12 7.06
CA GLY A 487 27.01 11.05 8.02
C GLY A 487 28.10 10.92 9.06
N ALA A 488 29.08 11.85 9.09
CA ALA A 488 30.14 11.86 10.10
C ALA A 488 29.63 12.39 11.44
N MET A 489 30.07 11.74 12.53
CA MET A 489 29.72 12.15 13.90
C MET A 489 30.44 13.43 14.27
N VAL A 490 29.69 14.53 14.45
CA VAL A 490 30.21 15.85 14.87
C VAL A 490 30.19 15.98 16.39
N ILE A 491 29.08 15.60 17.00
CA ILE A 491 28.92 15.63 18.46
C ILE A 491 28.58 14.22 18.95
N GLN A 492 29.46 13.65 19.76
CA GLN A 492 29.28 12.30 20.28
C GLN A 492 27.99 12.16 21.11
N PRO A 493 27.30 11.02 21.05
CA PRO A 493 26.12 10.75 21.86
C PRO A 493 26.43 10.84 23.36
N GLN A 494 25.93 11.87 24.01
CA GLN A 494 26.17 12.15 25.42
C GLN A 494 24.97 12.76 26.14
N PHE A 495 24.02 13.36 25.41
CA PHE A 495 22.87 14.04 25.97
C PHE A 495 21.71 13.08 26.27
N ASP A 496 20.92 13.38 27.31
CA ASP A 496 19.69 12.63 27.63
C ASP A 496 18.58 12.93 26.63
N GLU A 497 18.53 14.18 26.12
CA GLU A 497 17.65 14.65 25.05
C GLU A 497 18.41 15.69 24.21
N ALA A 498 18.08 15.77 22.92
CA ALA A 498 18.66 16.77 22.01
C ALA A 498 17.63 17.17 20.95
N ASN A 499 17.59 18.48 20.63
CA ASN A 499 16.72 19.06 19.62
C ASN A 499 17.52 19.54 18.41
N LEU A 500 16.82 19.88 17.32
CA LEU A 500 17.43 20.46 16.13
C LEU A 500 18.07 21.82 16.42
N PHE A 501 19.06 22.20 15.63
CA PHE A 501 19.67 23.51 15.68
C PHE A 501 18.77 24.59 15.08
N PHE A 502 18.67 25.71 15.76
CA PHE A 502 18.00 26.94 15.27
C PHE A 502 18.82 28.15 15.65
N ALA A 503 19.15 28.99 14.67
CA ALA A 503 20.00 30.16 14.83
C ALA A 503 21.36 29.82 15.51
N GLY A 504 21.97 28.71 15.12
CA GLY A 504 23.26 28.21 15.59
C GLY A 504 23.25 27.58 16.98
N LEU A 505 22.09 27.42 17.63
CA LEU A 505 21.98 26.83 18.97
C LEU A 505 20.99 25.69 19.01
N ALA A 506 21.33 24.65 19.77
CA ALA A 506 20.43 23.53 20.05
C ALA A 506 20.17 23.39 21.54
N VAL A 507 18.92 23.11 21.89
CA VAL A 507 18.54 22.71 23.27
C VAL A 507 18.96 21.28 23.50
N VAL A 508 19.70 21.02 24.57
CA VAL A 508 20.07 19.68 24.99
C VAL A 508 19.81 19.50 26.49
N LYS A 509 19.50 18.28 26.88
CA LYS A 509 19.36 17.89 28.28
C LYS A 509 20.58 17.07 28.72
N LEU A 510 21.13 17.41 29.84
CA LEU A 510 22.24 16.65 30.45
C LEU A 510 22.01 16.56 31.96
N ASN A 511 22.05 15.33 32.49
CA ASN A 511 21.85 15.05 33.92
C ASN A 511 20.53 15.67 34.48
N GLY A 512 19.47 15.60 33.68
CA GLY A 512 18.13 16.02 34.09
C GLY A 512 17.80 17.51 33.85
N THR A 513 18.77 18.36 33.48
CA THR A 513 18.57 19.78 33.23
C THR A 513 18.90 20.18 31.80
N TYR A 514 18.23 21.22 31.30
CA TYR A 514 18.40 21.72 29.94
C TYR A 514 19.39 22.87 29.86
N GLY A 515 20.17 22.87 28.80
CA GLY A 515 21.09 23.94 28.41
C GLY A 515 21.11 24.10 26.90
N TYR A 516 22.02 24.94 26.41
CA TYR A 516 22.17 25.22 24.98
C TYR A 516 23.61 25.05 24.53
N ILE A 517 23.78 24.36 23.41
CA ILE A 517 25.07 24.11 22.76
C ILE A 517 25.13 24.81 21.40
N ASP A 518 26.35 25.14 20.95
CA ASP A 518 26.64 25.54 19.58
C ASP A 518 26.85 24.30 18.68
N THR A 519 27.03 24.55 17.39
CA THR A 519 27.22 23.48 16.36
C THR A 519 28.49 22.63 16.58
N THR A 520 29.41 23.04 17.47
CA THR A 520 30.60 22.26 17.85
C THR A 520 30.36 21.37 19.07
N GLY A 521 29.19 21.48 19.71
CA GLY A 521 28.82 20.78 20.94
C GLY A 521 29.27 21.47 22.22
N LYS A 522 29.83 22.69 22.12
CA LYS A 522 30.21 23.52 23.29
C LYS A 522 28.98 24.16 23.92
N PHE A 523 28.84 24.04 25.24
CA PHE A 523 27.81 24.76 25.96
C PHE A 523 28.03 26.28 25.90
N ILE A 524 27.04 26.95 25.31
CA ILE A 524 26.91 28.43 25.37
C ILE A 524 26.14 28.81 26.65
N ILE A 525 25.11 28.02 27.00
CA ILE A 525 24.38 28.15 28.25
C ILE A 525 24.41 26.78 28.94
N GLN A 526 25.04 26.74 30.11
CA GLN A 526 25.19 25.51 30.89
C GLN A 526 23.82 24.93 31.28
N PRO A 527 23.69 23.58 31.39
CA PRO A 527 22.47 22.95 31.85
C PRO A 527 22.03 23.44 33.23
N GLN A 528 20.90 24.12 33.30
CA GLN A 528 20.41 24.74 34.53
C GLN A 528 18.90 24.90 34.59
N PHE A 529 18.18 24.63 33.49
CA PHE A 529 16.74 24.84 33.43
C PHE A 529 16.00 23.51 33.59
N GLU A 530 14.82 23.52 34.24
CA GLU A 530 13.92 22.36 34.35
C GLU A 530 13.31 22.01 32.97
N GLN A 531 13.03 23.03 32.15
CA GLN A 531 12.57 22.91 30.77
C GLN A 531 13.09 24.07 29.94
N ALA A 532 13.30 23.83 28.64
CA ALA A 532 13.74 24.84 27.69
C ALA A 532 13.19 24.59 26.30
N GLN A 533 12.91 25.65 25.55
CA GLN A 533 12.49 25.59 24.14
C GLN A 533 13.59 26.16 23.25
N ALA A 534 13.51 25.87 21.94
CA ALA A 534 14.44 26.44 20.97
C ALA A 534 14.32 27.96 20.89
N PHE A 535 15.43 28.64 20.51
CA PHE A 535 15.40 30.06 20.24
C PHE A 535 14.49 30.38 19.05
N SER A 536 13.64 31.36 19.22
CA SER A 536 12.80 31.93 18.18
C SER A 536 12.79 33.45 18.31
N GLN A 537 13.06 34.16 17.22
CA GLN A 537 13.10 35.62 17.16
C GLN A 537 14.01 36.24 18.23
N GLY A 538 15.14 35.55 18.53
CA GLY A 538 16.16 36.01 19.47
C GLY A 538 15.89 35.71 20.94
N LEU A 539 14.79 35.07 21.27
CA LEU A 539 14.45 34.68 22.64
C LEU A 539 14.10 33.20 22.73
N ALA A 540 14.40 32.56 23.85
CA ALA A 540 14.02 31.21 24.18
C ALA A 540 13.21 31.15 25.48
N ALA A 541 12.09 30.43 25.46
CA ALA A 541 11.33 30.18 26.68
C ALA A 541 12.06 29.16 27.55
N VAL A 542 12.28 29.48 28.82
CA VAL A 542 12.92 28.60 29.82
C VAL A 542 12.12 28.58 31.12
N LYS A 543 12.23 27.47 31.85
CA LYS A 543 11.50 27.24 33.09
C LYS A 543 12.45 26.84 34.23
N ASN A 544 12.31 27.55 35.36
CA ASN A 544 12.69 27.09 36.69
C ASN A 544 11.53 27.47 37.61
N HIS A 545 10.65 26.49 37.96
CA HIS A 545 9.33 26.65 38.60
C HIS A 545 8.30 27.40 37.72
N GLN A 546 8.63 28.56 37.17
CA GLN A 546 7.84 29.35 36.25
C GLN A 546 8.60 29.59 34.94
N TRP A 547 7.86 29.90 33.89
CA TRP A 547 8.39 30.21 32.57
C TRP A 547 8.74 31.71 32.45
N GLY A 548 9.82 31.99 31.74
CA GLY A 548 10.24 33.30 31.27
C GLY A 548 11.09 33.16 30.02
N TYR A 549 11.80 34.23 29.65
CA TYR A 549 12.58 34.21 28.41
C TYR A 549 13.99 34.71 28.62
N ILE A 550 14.93 34.06 27.93
CA ILE A 550 16.34 34.41 27.89
C ILE A 550 16.80 34.78 26.48
N ASN A 551 17.87 35.54 26.37
CA ASN A 551 18.59 35.79 25.13
C ASN A 551 19.66 34.70 24.86
N PRO A 552 20.33 34.67 23.67
CA PRO A 552 21.36 33.69 23.35
C PRO A 552 22.60 33.72 24.25
N LYS A 553 22.79 34.76 25.08
CA LYS A 553 23.86 34.82 26.10
C LYS A 553 23.44 34.17 27.42
N GLY A 554 22.19 33.74 27.56
CA GLY A 554 21.62 33.19 28.80
C GLY A 554 21.12 34.25 29.78
N GLU A 555 21.07 35.51 29.38
CA GLU A 555 20.56 36.59 30.20
C GLU A 555 19.02 36.62 30.17
N THR A 556 18.40 36.75 31.35
CA THR A 556 16.93 36.81 31.46
C THR A 556 16.45 38.17 30.92
N VAL A 557 15.68 38.12 29.82
CA VAL A 557 15.06 39.31 29.21
C VAL A 557 13.65 39.51 29.78
N ILE A 558 12.89 38.44 29.92
CA ILE A 558 11.56 38.48 30.51
C ILE A 558 11.57 37.59 31.74
N PRO A 559 11.25 38.13 32.93
CA PRO A 559 11.31 37.38 34.20
C PRO A 559 10.51 36.06 34.18
N LEU A 560 10.98 35.10 34.97
CA LEU A 560 10.29 33.79 35.14
C LEU A 560 9.02 34.00 35.99
N GLN A 561 7.88 34.20 35.34
CA GLN A 561 6.61 34.58 35.98
C GLN A 561 5.36 33.94 35.39
N PHE A 562 5.50 33.18 34.30
CA PHE A 562 4.36 32.61 33.63
C PHE A 562 4.15 31.15 34.03
N VAL A 563 2.90 30.69 34.08
CA VAL A 563 2.54 29.28 34.28
C VAL A 563 2.95 28.45 33.06
N ILE A 564 2.70 28.99 31.86
CA ILE A 564 3.11 28.42 30.56
C ILE A 564 3.60 29.60 29.69
N ALA A 565 4.61 29.34 28.88
CA ALA A 565 5.08 30.27 27.85
C ALA A 565 5.41 29.52 26.56
N GLU A 566 4.89 30.02 25.45
CA GLU A 566 5.15 29.48 24.11
C GLU A 566 6.29 30.25 23.44
N SER A 567 6.92 29.64 22.41
CA SER A 567 7.92 30.34 21.61
C SER A 567 7.33 31.58 20.91
N PHE A 568 8.14 32.62 20.74
CA PHE A 568 7.74 33.80 19.95
C PHE A 568 7.47 33.44 18.49
N SER A 569 6.40 33.99 17.95
CA SER A 569 6.03 33.92 16.54
C SER A 569 5.40 35.25 16.14
N GLU A 570 5.88 35.86 15.03
CA GLU A 570 5.42 37.16 14.55
C GLU A 570 5.50 38.27 15.63
N ASN A 571 6.61 38.25 16.41
CA ASN A 571 6.93 39.17 17.52
C ASN A 571 5.99 39.07 18.73
N LEU A 572 5.15 38.07 18.80
CA LEU A 572 4.25 37.83 19.92
C LEU A 572 4.43 36.41 20.47
N ALA A 573 4.31 36.25 21.78
CA ALA A 573 4.29 34.96 22.43
C ALA A 573 3.00 34.79 23.25
N ALA A 574 2.35 33.63 23.11
CA ALA A 574 1.24 33.25 23.97
C ALA A 574 1.79 32.86 25.36
N VAL A 575 1.27 33.48 26.41
CA VAL A 575 1.65 33.18 27.79
C VAL A 575 0.41 32.93 28.65
N LYS A 576 0.55 32.04 29.64
CA LYS A 576 -0.49 31.78 30.60
C LYS A 576 -0.13 32.42 31.95
N VAL A 577 -1.02 33.27 32.44
CA VAL A 577 -0.93 33.92 33.76
C VAL A 577 -2.09 33.40 34.59
N ALA A 578 -1.82 32.73 35.71
CA ALA A 578 -2.82 31.98 36.46
C ALA A 578 -3.55 31.00 35.53
N ASP A 579 -4.85 31.13 35.35
CA ASP A 579 -5.65 30.22 34.54
C ASP A 579 -5.97 30.71 33.12
N SER A 580 -5.53 31.95 32.78
CA SER A 580 -5.90 32.58 31.52
C SER A 580 -4.69 32.85 30.61
N TRP A 581 -4.92 32.74 29.31
CA TRP A 581 -3.94 33.04 28.28
C TRP A 581 -4.04 34.45 27.76
N GLY A 582 -2.89 35.06 27.45
CA GLY A 582 -2.75 36.34 26.79
C GLY A 582 -1.54 36.34 25.88
N TYR A 583 -1.17 37.48 25.35
CA TYR A 583 0.02 37.63 24.50
C TYR A 583 0.90 38.78 24.96
N ILE A 584 2.20 38.56 24.88
CA ILE A 584 3.24 39.53 25.16
C ILE A 584 4.10 39.79 23.92
N ASP A 585 4.72 40.99 23.85
CA ASP A 585 5.74 41.30 22.86
C ASP A 585 7.16 40.88 23.33
N LEU A 586 8.16 41.08 22.47
CA LEU A 586 9.57 40.72 22.73
C LEU A 586 10.17 41.42 23.95
N THR A 587 9.56 42.50 24.48
CA THR A 587 9.97 43.19 25.69
C THR A 587 9.29 42.66 26.95
N GLY A 588 8.34 41.76 26.81
CA GLY A 588 7.50 41.24 27.88
C GLY A 588 6.27 42.08 28.20
N LYS A 589 6.01 43.15 27.42
CA LYS A 589 4.80 43.97 27.58
C LYS A 589 3.58 43.19 27.09
N THR A 590 2.53 43.21 27.90
CA THR A 590 1.24 42.58 27.52
C THR A 590 0.60 43.33 26.36
N VAL A 591 0.36 42.62 25.26
CA VAL A 591 -0.32 43.13 24.06
C VAL A 591 -1.80 42.71 24.08
N ILE A 592 -2.09 41.47 24.49
CA ILE A 592 -3.45 41.00 24.70
C ILE A 592 -3.55 40.48 26.14
N GLN A 593 -4.48 41.03 26.90
CA GLN A 593 -4.66 40.72 28.31
C GLN A 593 -4.96 39.21 28.50
N PRO A 594 -4.50 38.58 29.59
CA PRO A 594 -4.75 37.17 29.88
C PRO A 594 -6.22 36.95 30.32
N ILE A 595 -7.09 36.83 29.33
CA ILE A 595 -8.53 36.61 29.47
C ILE A 595 -9.03 35.42 28.62
N LEU A 596 -8.15 34.74 27.90
CA LEU A 596 -8.50 33.66 26.99
C LEU A 596 -8.35 32.28 27.67
N ASP A 597 -9.20 31.35 27.36
CA ASP A 597 -9.11 29.97 27.87
C ASP A 597 -7.97 29.17 27.18
N GLN A 598 -7.72 29.43 25.90
CA GLN A 598 -6.58 28.89 25.14
C GLN A 598 -6.10 29.91 24.09
N ALA A 599 -4.81 29.86 23.79
CA ALA A 599 -4.16 30.69 22.78
C ALA A 599 -3.12 29.87 22.02
N LYS A 600 -3.05 30.03 20.69
CA LYS A 600 -2.05 29.43 19.80
C LYS A 600 -1.09 30.49 19.29
N PRO A 601 0.13 30.13 18.84
CA PRO A 601 1.04 31.07 18.20
C PRO A 601 0.41 31.77 17.00
N PHE A 602 0.81 33.02 16.75
CA PHE A 602 0.43 33.78 15.56
C PHE A 602 1.11 33.18 14.32
N ARG A 603 0.35 33.09 13.22
CA ARG A 603 0.83 32.68 11.88
C ARG A 603 0.06 33.47 10.83
N GLU A 604 0.77 34.04 9.85
CA GLU A 604 0.17 34.86 8.78
C GLU A 604 -0.76 35.96 9.28
N GLY A 605 -0.37 36.58 10.40
CA GLY A 605 -1.11 37.69 11.03
C GLY A 605 -2.30 37.26 11.91
N PHE A 606 -2.54 35.99 12.12
CA PHE A 606 -3.68 35.46 12.89
C PHE A 606 -3.25 34.44 13.94
N ALA A 607 -3.99 34.35 15.04
CA ALA A 607 -3.87 33.30 16.02
C ALA A 607 -5.26 32.69 16.33
N SER A 608 -5.35 31.39 16.42
CA SER A 608 -6.56 30.74 16.94
C SER A 608 -6.59 30.82 18.46
N ILE A 609 -7.75 31.22 18.98
CA ILE A 609 -7.99 31.36 20.42
C ILE A 609 -9.29 30.66 20.80
N LYS A 610 -9.40 30.28 22.08
CA LYS A 610 -10.65 29.80 22.68
C LYS A 610 -11.10 30.75 23.78
N GLN A 611 -12.39 31.10 23.78
CA GLN A 611 -13.05 31.86 24.84
C GLN A 611 -14.44 31.25 25.13
N GLY A 612 -14.65 30.77 26.33
CA GLY A 612 -15.82 29.93 26.68
C GLY A 612 -15.81 28.63 25.87
N ASN A 613 -16.94 28.31 25.26
CA ASN A 613 -17.07 27.09 24.43
C ASN A 613 -16.81 27.35 22.93
N ARG A 614 -16.25 28.50 22.57
CA ARG A 614 -16.07 28.88 21.16
C ARG A 614 -14.60 29.05 20.80
N TRP A 615 -14.22 28.51 19.66
CA TRP A 615 -12.99 28.81 18.97
C TRP A 615 -13.20 29.96 17.99
N GLY A 616 -12.19 30.84 17.88
CA GLY A 616 -12.17 31.94 16.95
C GLY A 616 -10.75 32.31 16.57
N TYR A 617 -10.61 33.35 15.77
CA TYR A 617 -9.32 33.89 15.37
C TYR A 617 -9.23 35.35 15.83
N ILE A 618 -8.02 35.74 16.27
CA ILE A 618 -7.66 37.13 16.48
C ILE A 618 -6.58 37.53 15.49
N LYS A 619 -6.62 38.76 15.06
CA LYS A 619 -5.59 39.36 14.20
C LYS A 619 -4.56 40.05 15.08
N ILE A 620 -3.29 40.12 14.62
CA ILE A 620 -2.26 40.95 15.25
C ILE A 620 -2.82 42.36 15.42
N PRO A 621 -2.85 42.93 16.66
CA PRO A 621 -3.26 44.31 16.87
C PRO A 621 -2.41 45.24 16.02
N ALA A 622 -3.02 46.24 15.37
CA ALA A 622 -2.29 47.28 14.68
C ALA A 622 -1.45 48.06 15.74
N THR A 623 -0.14 48.12 15.55
CA THR A 623 0.80 48.85 16.42
C THR A 623 0.60 50.35 16.29
#